data_eb6edfb4b56ad9cc77a3734917a8eb19
#
_entry.id   eb6edfb4b56ad9cc77a3734917a8eb19
#
_cell.length_a   1.000
_cell.length_b   1.000
_cell.length_c   1.000
_cell.angle_alpha   90.00
_cell.angle_beta   90.00
_cell.angle_gamma   90.00
#
_symmetry.space_group_name_H-M   'P 1'
#
loop_
_entity.id
_entity.type
_entity.pdbx_description
1 polymer ?
#
loop_
_entity_poly.entity_id
_entity_poly.type
_entity_poly.pdbx_seq_one_letter_code
_entity_poly.pdbx_strand_id
1 'polypeptide(L)'
;MVVTSDLELAAVLRRIVESACQLVDATYGALGVLGPNGEELIEFVTHGISDEDRAAIGPLPHGRGLLGMIITSPHPQRVDRISDHPDSYGFPANHPEMTSFLGAPVRIRREVYGNLYLTDKRNAERFSEDDETILTALAAAAGVAIDNARLYHRSVTQQHWGEATRDLVSALLVGGSEAEVLSDAVDRVLSLTGAAGAHIAQPRGRDLVVVAAAGPRAAAVGTVLSDAETRATLAAAPTEPDPAANHVVVPLSAGGHQALGVMVVTGLPAELGGISAPLLDFAQRLAVGLTAASSHREQARIDLLEDRDRIARDMHDHVIQRLFATGLSLQSASRLTSEPTARDRIETAVDEVDAVIKDIRHTIFALNRAPDSRSLAAEVTTICEGAVVSLGFAPSLTMRGNVADVPEYIAADLLAVVREGLSNVARHARASQAEVVIEVSDSRVVVKVRDDGVGLPADATRSGLDNLARRASSRGGRFELAAATAGGTVLDWQVPLAPPTD
;
A
#
# COMPACT_ATOMS: atom_id res chain seq x y z
N MET A 1 -23.30 16.53 -2.33
CA MET A 1 -23.44 16.84 -3.79
C MET A 1 -24.41 15.91 -4.51
N VAL A 2 -24.70 14.71 -4.02
CA VAL A 2 -25.72 13.78 -4.57
C VAL A 2 -27.14 14.39 -4.45
N VAL A 3 -27.43 15.06 -3.37
CA VAL A 3 -28.75 15.67 -3.07
C VAL A 3 -29.20 16.74 -4.09
N THR A 4 -28.26 17.42 -4.74
CA THR A 4 -28.61 18.54 -5.65
C THR A 4 -29.13 18.06 -7.02
N SER A 5 -28.57 16.97 -7.57
CA SER A 5 -28.97 16.42 -8.86
C SER A 5 -30.25 15.59 -8.76
N ASP A 6 -30.52 14.95 -7.63
CA ASP A 6 -31.79 14.26 -7.37
C ASP A 6 -32.94 15.30 -7.24
N LEU A 7 -32.67 16.44 -6.60
CA LEU A 7 -33.60 17.55 -6.53
C LEU A 7 -33.91 18.16 -7.93
N GLU A 8 -32.90 18.24 -8.81
CA GLU A 8 -33.08 18.71 -10.19
C GLU A 8 -33.91 17.74 -11.03
N LEU A 9 -33.64 16.43 -10.93
CA LEU A 9 -34.44 15.40 -11.62
C LEU A 9 -35.87 15.41 -11.12
N ALA A 10 -36.13 15.40 -9.82
CA ALA A 10 -37.46 15.46 -9.22
C ALA A 10 -38.22 16.70 -9.66
N ALA A 11 -37.54 17.85 -9.78
CA ALA A 11 -38.14 19.09 -10.28
C ALA A 11 -38.55 18.99 -11.77
N VAL A 12 -37.72 18.38 -12.61
CA VAL A 12 -38.03 18.15 -14.04
C VAL A 12 -39.20 17.18 -14.19
N LEU A 13 -39.19 16.06 -13.44
CA LEU A 13 -40.28 15.09 -13.48
C LEU A 13 -41.60 15.68 -12.99
N ARG A 14 -41.57 16.51 -11.95
CA ARG A 14 -42.75 17.24 -11.46
C ARG A 14 -43.34 18.15 -12.55
N ARG A 15 -42.52 18.91 -13.24
CA ARG A 15 -42.96 19.76 -14.38
C ARG A 15 -43.56 18.94 -15.51
N ILE A 16 -43.05 17.74 -15.80
CA ILE A 16 -43.61 16.84 -16.80
C ILE A 16 -45.00 16.39 -16.39
N VAL A 17 -45.17 15.94 -15.12
CA VAL A 17 -46.47 15.53 -14.58
C VAL A 17 -47.49 16.69 -14.60
N GLU A 18 -47.08 17.88 -14.15
CA GLU A 18 -47.92 19.09 -14.21
C GLU A 18 -48.32 19.44 -15.63
N SER A 19 -47.39 19.43 -16.58
CA SER A 19 -47.66 19.67 -17.99
C SER A 19 -48.60 18.63 -18.58
N ALA A 20 -48.44 17.37 -18.21
CA ALA A 20 -49.33 16.28 -18.63
C ALA A 20 -50.76 16.53 -18.14
N CYS A 21 -50.95 16.87 -16.87
CA CYS A 21 -52.25 17.19 -16.30
C CYS A 21 -52.91 18.39 -17.00
N GLN A 22 -52.12 19.43 -17.31
CA GLN A 22 -52.61 20.63 -17.98
C GLN A 22 -53.01 20.39 -19.44
N LEU A 23 -52.15 19.70 -20.21
CA LEU A 23 -52.37 19.48 -21.65
C LEU A 23 -53.48 18.48 -21.91
N VAL A 24 -53.65 17.49 -21.05
CA VAL A 24 -54.68 16.45 -21.15
C VAL A 24 -55.93 16.79 -20.35
N ASP A 25 -55.90 17.89 -19.58
CA ASP A 25 -56.99 18.32 -18.70
C ASP A 25 -57.42 17.28 -17.67
N ALA A 26 -56.40 16.70 -16.98
CA ALA A 26 -56.58 15.72 -15.93
C ALA A 26 -56.54 16.37 -14.54
N THR A 27 -57.23 15.77 -13.58
CA THR A 27 -57.26 16.26 -12.20
C THR A 27 -56.00 15.84 -11.44
N TYR A 28 -55.64 14.60 -11.58
CA TYR A 28 -54.47 14.03 -10.91
C TYR A 28 -53.48 13.43 -11.90
N GLY A 29 -52.22 13.46 -11.55
CA GLY A 29 -51.17 12.84 -12.30
C GLY A 29 -50.07 12.34 -11.40
N ALA A 30 -49.42 11.26 -11.81
CA ALA A 30 -48.23 10.79 -11.12
C ALA A 30 -47.23 10.12 -12.07
N LEU A 31 -45.97 10.18 -11.68
CA LEU A 31 -44.84 9.50 -12.32
C LEU A 31 -44.08 8.70 -11.29
N GLY A 32 -44.02 7.40 -11.51
CA GLY A 32 -43.21 6.48 -10.73
C GLY A 32 -41.95 6.10 -11.46
N VAL A 33 -40.79 6.15 -10.80
CA VAL A 33 -39.49 5.69 -11.32
C VAL A 33 -39.11 4.37 -10.68
N LEU A 34 -38.79 3.38 -11.49
CA LEU A 34 -38.38 2.06 -11.06
C LEU A 34 -36.89 2.06 -10.63
N GLY A 35 -36.59 1.33 -9.59
CA GLY A 35 -35.23 1.02 -9.15
C GLY A 35 -34.45 0.15 -10.15
N PRO A 36 -33.17 -0.10 -9.90
CA PRO A 36 -32.32 -0.91 -10.79
C PRO A 36 -32.79 -2.34 -10.98
N ASN A 37 -33.48 -2.92 -10.00
CA ASN A 37 -34.07 -4.27 -10.03
C ASN A 37 -35.41 -4.34 -10.80
N GLY A 38 -35.98 -3.19 -11.18
CA GLY A 38 -37.23 -3.12 -11.96
C GLY A 38 -38.51 -3.48 -11.19
N GLU A 39 -38.44 -3.75 -9.90
CA GLU A 39 -39.59 -4.24 -9.09
C GLU A 39 -40.16 -3.16 -8.15
N GLU A 40 -39.30 -2.30 -7.64
CA GLU A 40 -39.68 -1.29 -6.63
C GLU A 40 -39.59 0.13 -7.19
N LEU A 41 -40.51 1.00 -6.76
CA LEU A 41 -40.45 2.42 -7.07
C LEU A 41 -39.45 3.09 -6.10
N ILE A 42 -38.47 3.79 -6.67
CA ILE A 42 -37.48 4.56 -5.92
C ILE A 42 -37.85 6.04 -5.84
N GLU A 43 -38.66 6.52 -6.75
CA GLU A 43 -39.17 7.90 -6.77
C GLU A 43 -40.62 7.93 -7.23
N PHE A 44 -41.40 8.81 -6.65
CA PHE A 44 -42.81 8.94 -6.97
C PHE A 44 -43.23 10.42 -6.87
N VAL A 45 -43.49 11.01 -8.03
CA VAL A 45 -43.89 12.41 -8.16
C VAL A 45 -45.36 12.49 -8.43
N THR A 46 -46.10 13.31 -7.69
CA THR A 46 -47.55 13.47 -7.83
C THR A 46 -47.92 14.91 -8.12
N HIS A 47 -49.07 15.11 -8.83
CA HIS A 47 -49.74 16.38 -9.02
C HIS A 47 -51.22 16.20 -8.68
N GLY A 48 -51.83 17.23 -8.06
CA GLY A 48 -53.24 17.22 -7.66
C GLY A 48 -53.51 16.67 -6.27
N ILE A 49 -52.54 16.00 -5.62
CA ILE A 49 -52.62 15.47 -4.24
C ILE A 49 -51.67 16.32 -3.38
N SER A 50 -52.18 16.83 -2.25
CA SER A 50 -51.35 17.59 -1.31
C SER A 50 -50.34 16.69 -0.58
N ASP A 51 -49.26 17.29 -0.05
CA ASP A 51 -48.26 16.53 0.74
C ASP A 51 -48.88 15.94 2.02
N GLU A 52 -49.91 16.59 2.60
CA GLU A 52 -50.64 16.09 3.77
C GLU A 52 -51.49 14.87 3.40
N ASP A 53 -52.21 14.89 2.26
CA ASP A 53 -53.00 13.77 1.78
C ASP A 53 -52.08 12.59 1.40
N ARG A 54 -50.94 12.86 0.76
CA ARG A 54 -49.97 11.86 0.41
C ARG A 54 -49.38 11.14 1.65
N ALA A 55 -49.08 11.89 2.71
CA ALA A 55 -48.63 11.32 3.97
C ALA A 55 -49.72 10.44 4.65
N ALA A 56 -51.00 10.82 4.51
CA ALA A 56 -52.15 10.08 5.02
C ALA A 56 -52.47 8.79 4.22
N ILE A 57 -52.13 8.75 2.94
CA ILE A 57 -52.32 7.58 2.04
C ILE A 57 -51.33 6.45 2.44
N GLY A 58 -50.11 6.78 2.87
CA GLY A 58 -49.12 5.82 3.36
C GLY A 58 -48.04 5.46 2.35
N PRO A 59 -47.53 4.19 2.37
CA PRO A 59 -46.37 3.80 1.57
C PRO A 59 -46.59 3.86 0.06
N LEU A 60 -45.52 3.95 -0.70
CA LEU A 60 -45.54 3.99 -2.16
C LEU A 60 -46.23 2.75 -2.75
N PRO A 61 -46.88 2.85 -3.90
CA PRO A 61 -47.52 1.74 -4.57
C PRO A 61 -46.47 0.67 -4.99
N HIS A 62 -46.78 -0.60 -4.70
CA HIS A 62 -45.89 -1.75 -4.98
C HIS A 62 -46.07 -2.32 -6.41
N GLY A 63 -46.46 -1.52 -7.40
CA GLY A 63 -46.59 -1.97 -8.78
C GLY A 63 -47.65 -3.04 -9.02
N ARG A 64 -48.73 -3.06 -8.21
CA ARG A 64 -49.90 -3.95 -8.39
C ARG A 64 -51.03 -3.24 -9.10
N GLY A 65 -51.97 -3.99 -9.66
CA GLY A 65 -53.13 -3.43 -10.36
C GLY A 65 -52.73 -2.77 -11.68
N LEU A 66 -53.44 -1.70 -12.05
CA LEU A 66 -53.24 -0.96 -13.31
C LEU A 66 -51.81 -0.43 -13.45
N LEU A 67 -51.17 -0.04 -12.36
CA LEU A 67 -49.77 0.43 -12.35
C LEU A 67 -48.79 -0.67 -12.68
N GLY A 68 -48.99 -1.89 -12.14
CA GLY A 68 -48.15 -3.06 -12.42
C GLY A 68 -48.37 -3.55 -13.85
N MET A 69 -49.56 -3.45 -14.39
CA MET A 69 -49.84 -3.84 -15.76
C MET A 69 -49.01 -3.04 -16.78
N ILE A 70 -48.85 -1.73 -16.57
CA ILE A 70 -48.03 -0.89 -17.45
C ILE A 70 -46.55 -1.26 -17.39
N ILE A 71 -46.06 -1.81 -16.27
CA ILE A 71 -44.70 -2.26 -16.12
C ILE A 71 -44.49 -3.62 -16.79
N THR A 72 -45.42 -4.56 -16.58
CA THR A 72 -45.32 -5.95 -17.12
C THR A 72 -45.70 -6.02 -18.60
N SER A 73 -46.65 -5.22 -19.05
CA SER A 73 -47.08 -5.07 -20.46
C SER A 73 -46.92 -3.61 -20.90
N PRO A 74 -45.72 -3.21 -21.34
CA PRO A 74 -45.35 -1.81 -21.49
C PRO A 74 -45.99 -1.12 -22.73
N HIS A 75 -47.29 -1.01 -22.68
CA HIS A 75 -48.12 -0.29 -23.68
C HIS A 75 -48.97 0.75 -22.97
N PRO A 76 -49.32 1.87 -23.64
CA PRO A 76 -50.29 2.80 -23.09
C PRO A 76 -51.61 2.10 -22.77
N GLN A 77 -52.22 2.50 -21.66
CA GLN A 77 -53.49 1.97 -21.18
C GLN A 77 -54.48 3.07 -20.94
N ARG A 78 -55.65 2.94 -21.51
CA ARG A 78 -56.77 3.85 -21.34
C ARG A 78 -57.97 3.09 -20.77
N VAL A 79 -58.42 3.47 -19.57
CA VAL A 79 -59.47 2.81 -18.84
C VAL A 79 -60.57 3.85 -18.53
N ASP A 80 -61.76 3.59 -19.02
CA ASP A 80 -62.90 4.54 -18.85
C ASP A 80 -63.39 4.55 -17.39
N ARG A 81 -63.38 3.37 -16.71
CA ARG A 81 -63.71 3.22 -15.28
C ARG A 81 -62.75 2.25 -14.61
N ILE A 82 -62.02 2.78 -13.66
CA ILE A 82 -61.06 2.01 -12.88
C ILE A 82 -61.71 0.86 -12.11
N SER A 83 -62.92 1.09 -11.54
CA SER A 83 -63.67 0.08 -10.78
C SER A 83 -64.06 -1.14 -11.59
N ASP A 84 -64.23 -0.98 -12.91
CA ASP A 84 -64.76 -2.03 -13.80
C ASP A 84 -63.62 -2.86 -14.44
N HIS A 85 -62.36 -2.46 -14.23
CA HIS A 85 -61.21 -3.13 -14.83
C HIS A 85 -60.82 -4.39 -14.03
N PRO A 86 -60.58 -5.55 -14.68
CA PRO A 86 -60.25 -6.80 -14.01
C PRO A 86 -59.02 -6.74 -13.09
N ASP A 87 -58.04 -5.96 -13.47
CA ASP A 87 -56.80 -5.76 -12.71
C ASP A 87 -56.88 -4.62 -11.69
N SER A 88 -58.10 -4.04 -11.46
CA SER A 88 -58.26 -3.04 -10.45
C SER A 88 -58.18 -3.63 -9.06
N TYR A 89 -57.29 -3.09 -8.19
CA TYR A 89 -57.08 -3.55 -6.83
C TYR A 89 -57.77 -2.67 -5.79
N GLY A 90 -58.49 -1.64 -6.26
CA GLY A 90 -59.05 -0.60 -5.40
C GLY A 90 -58.02 0.43 -4.95
N PHE A 91 -58.41 1.31 -4.05
CA PHE A 91 -57.57 2.37 -3.51
C PHE A 91 -57.25 2.13 -2.05
N PRO A 92 -56.05 2.52 -1.58
CA PRO A 92 -55.76 2.48 -0.15
C PRO A 92 -56.62 3.45 0.64
N ALA A 93 -56.65 3.32 1.96
CA ALA A 93 -57.35 4.22 2.84
C ALA A 93 -56.88 5.65 2.64
N ASN A 94 -57.79 6.61 2.70
CA ASN A 94 -57.57 8.07 2.50
C ASN A 94 -57.14 8.46 1.07
N HIS A 95 -57.11 7.53 0.12
CA HIS A 95 -56.85 7.88 -1.29
C HIS A 95 -58.12 8.46 -1.90
N PRO A 96 -58.04 9.56 -2.69
CA PRO A 96 -59.17 10.06 -3.43
C PRO A 96 -59.74 9.00 -4.38
N GLU A 97 -61.04 8.94 -4.47
CA GLU A 97 -61.69 8.09 -5.50
C GLU A 97 -61.39 8.63 -6.89
N MET A 98 -60.91 7.75 -7.76
CA MET A 98 -60.55 8.09 -9.13
C MET A 98 -61.39 7.24 -10.10
N THR A 99 -61.87 7.86 -11.18
CA THR A 99 -62.82 7.20 -12.08
C THR A 99 -62.16 6.78 -13.38
N SER A 100 -61.60 7.69 -14.14
CA SER A 100 -60.94 7.40 -15.41
C SER A 100 -59.43 7.38 -15.29
N PHE A 101 -58.77 6.55 -16.11
CA PHE A 101 -57.32 6.34 -16.05
C PHE A 101 -56.72 6.39 -17.46
N LEU A 102 -55.57 7.03 -17.56
CA LEU A 102 -54.70 7.00 -18.73
C LEU A 102 -53.26 6.85 -18.26
N GLY A 103 -52.60 5.77 -18.66
CA GLY A 103 -51.23 5.47 -18.27
C GLY A 103 -50.34 5.16 -19.46
N ALA A 104 -49.09 5.59 -19.40
CA ALA A 104 -48.08 5.30 -20.41
C ALA A 104 -46.77 4.87 -19.74
N PRO A 105 -46.06 3.87 -20.30
CA PRO A 105 -44.76 3.48 -19.79
C PRO A 105 -43.71 4.52 -20.11
N VAL A 106 -42.87 4.85 -19.12
CA VAL A 106 -41.67 5.67 -19.33
C VAL A 106 -40.56 4.75 -19.80
N ARG A 107 -40.26 4.83 -21.09
CA ARG A 107 -39.33 3.90 -21.77
C ARG A 107 -38.20 4.60 -22.46
N ILE A 108 -37.04 3.95 -22.44
CA ILE A 108 -35.92 4.32 -23.30
C ILE A 108 -35.48 3.04 -24.02
N ARG A 109 -35.52 3.09 -25.37
CA ARG A 109 -35.26 1.93 -26.22
C ARG A 109 -36.19 0.76 -25.88
N ARG A 110 -35.72 -0.28 -25.19
CA ARG A 110 -36.49 -1.47 -24.80
C ARG A 110 -36.70 -1.61 -23.29
N GLU A 111 -36.10 -0.75 -22.49
CA GLU A 111 -36.17 -0.80 -21.02
C GLU A 111 -37.25 0.15 -20.51
N VAL A 112 -37.99 -0.29 -19.49
CA VAL A 112 -39.00 0.48 -18.79
C VAL A 112 -38.37 1.07 -17.54
N TYR A 113 -38.37 2.38 -17.43
CA TYR A 113 -37.82 3.13 -16.31
C TYR A 113 -38.85 3.56 -15.29
N GLY A 114 -40.13 3.39 -15.65
CA GLY A 114 -41.22 3.81 -14.80
C GLY A 114 -42.55 3.90 -15.57
N ASN A 115 -43.50 4.56 -14.96
CA ASN A 115 -44.79 4.83 -15.54
C ASN A 115 -45.27 6.26 -15.26
N LEU A 116 -45.90 6.86 -16.25
CA LEU A 116 -46.60 8.15 -16.13
C LEU A 116 -48.07 7.89 -16.32
N TYR A 117 -48.91 8.36 -15.39
CA TYR A 117 -50.35 8.17 -15.47
C TYR A 117 -51.12 9.40 -15.00
N LEU A 118 -52.34 9.55 -15.55
CA LEU A 118 -53.30 10.59 -15.27
C LEU A 118 -54.63 9.97 -14.89
N THR A 119 -55.37 10.67 -14.01
CA THR A 119 -56.72 10.23 -13.64
C THR A 119 -57.66 11.41 -13.60
N ASP A 120 -58.92 11.11 -13.78
CA ASP A 120 -60.07 12.03 -13.76
C ASP A 120 -59.97 13.17 -14.78
N LYS A 121 -60.36 12.86 -16.00
CA LYS A 121 -60.53 13.86 -17.09
C LYS A 121 -61.60 14.89 -16.67
N ARG A 122 -61.25 16.18 -16.71
CA ARG A 122 -62.13 17.24 -16.18
C ARG A 122 -63.33 17.57 -17.10
N ASN A 123 -63.09 17.65 -18.42
CA ASN A 123 -64.09 18.13 -19.37
C ASN A 123 -64.74 17.03 -20.23
N ALA A 124 -64.50 15.75 -19.90
CA ALA A 124 -65.04 14.60 -20.56
C ALA A 124 -65.15 13.41 -19.63
N GLU A 125 -66.01 12.43 -19.93
CA GLU A 125 -66.15 11.21 -19.13
C GLU A 125 -64.96 10.26 -19.25
N ARG A 126 -64.13 10.36 -20.33
CA ARG A 126 -63.03 9.49 -20.64
C ARG A 126 -61.90 10.19 -21.41
N PHE A 127 -60.69 9.64 -21.34
CA PHE A 127 -59.54 10.08 -22.11
C PHE A 127 -59.69 9.68 -23.60
N SER A 128 -59.22 10.52 -24.51
CA SER A 128 -59.21 10.31 -25.96
C SER A 128 -57.91 9.68 -26.46
N GLU A 129 -57.84 9.32 -27.75
CA GLU A 129 -56.62 8.87 -28.43
C GLU A 129 -55.58 9.99 -28.55
N ASP A 130 -56.01 11.22 -28.68
CA ASP A 130 -55.14 12.38 -28.69
C ASP A 130 -54.48 12.58 -27.31
N ASP A 131 -55.23 12.37 -26.21
CA ASP A 131 -54.72 12.43 -24.85
C ASP A 131 -53.64 11.33 -24.64
N GLU A 132 -53.86 10.11 -25.15
CA GLU A 132 -52.91 9.01 -25.10
C GLU A 132 -51.62 9.34 -25.88
N THR A 133 -51.76 9.95 -27.04
CA THR A 133 -50.62 10.40 -27.85
C THR A 133 -49.80 11.46 -27.12
N ILE A 134 -50.44 12.44 -26.49
CA ILE A 134 -49.79 13.49 -25.70
C ILE A 134 -49.04 12.86 -24.50
N LEU A 135 -49.73 11.99 -23.75
CA LEU A 135 -49.12 11.33 -22.57
C LEU A 135 -47.94 10.49 -22.95
N THR A 136 -48.04 9.73 -24.05
CA THR A 136 -46.93 8.90 -24.56
C THR A 136 -45.70 9.74 -24.93
N ALA A 137 -45.91 10.90 -25.58
CA ALA A 137 -44.82 11.81 -25.91
C ALA A 137 -44.13 12.39 -24.64
N LEU A 138 -44.93 12.74 -23.62
CA LEU A 138 -44.43 13.23 -22.35
C LEU A 138 -43.73 12.13 -21.54
N ALA A 139 -44.23 10.89 -21.57
CA ALA A 139 -43.57 9.74 -20.98
C ALA A 139 -42.19 9.45 -21.64
N ALA A 140 -42.08 9.60 -22.95
CA ALA A 140 -40.84 9.52 -23.67
C ALA A 140 -39.85 10.62 -23.25
N ALA A 141 -40.31 11.85 -23.08
CA ALA A 141 -39.49 12.96 -22.59
C ALA A 141 -39.01 12.73 -21.15
N ALA A 142 -39.88 12.19 -20.27
CA ALA A 142 -39.51 11.80 -18.92
C ALA A 142 -38.42 10.72 -18.95
N GLY A 143 -38.52 9.73 -19.84
CA GLY A 143 -37.53 8.72 -20.05
C GLY A 143 -36.15 9.29 -20.36
N VAL A 144 -36.09 10.21 -21.34
CA VAL A 144 -34.83 10.88 -21.69
C VAL A 144 -34.24 11.66 -20.51
N ALA A 145 -35.09 12.36 -19.72
CA ALA A 145 -34.63 13.08 -18.54
C ALA A 145 -34.03 12.15 -17.48
N ILE A 146 -34.66 11.00 -17.21
CA ILE A 146 -34.19 9.98 -16.26
C ILE A 146 -32.87 9.39 -16.75
N ASP A 147 -32.76 9.02 -18.05
CA ASP A 147 -31.52 8.45 -18.61
C ASP A 147 -30.36 9.45 -18.52
N ASN A 148 -30.60 10.70 -18.89
CA ASN A 148 -29.57 11.74 -18.78
C ASN A 148 -29.10 11.92 -17.34
N ALA A 149 -30.00 11.95 -16.36
CA ALA A 149 -29.65 12.03 -14.95
C ALA A 149 -28.82 10.83 -14.51
N ARG A 150 -29.21 9.59 -14.87
CA ARG A 150 -28.46 8.37 -14.58
C ARG A 150 -27.07 8.36 -15.21
N LEU A 151 -26.96 8.78 -16.49
CA LEU A 151 -25.68 8.90 -17.18
C LEU A 151 -24.78 9.93 -16.52
N TYR A 152 -25.35 11.08 -16.14
CA TYR A 152 -24.63 12.12 -15.43
C TYR A 152 -24.08 11.62 -14.08
N HIS A 153 -24.92 10.97 -13.27
CA HIS A 153 -24.51 10.37 -12.00
C HIS A 153 -23.39 9.35 -12.16
N ARG A 154 -23.54 8.45 -13.16
CA ARG A 154 -22.47 7.48 -13.47
C ARG A 154 -21.16 8.16 -13.84
N SER A 155 -21.24 9.21 -14.69
CA SER A 155 -20.04 9.95 -15.11
C SER A 155 -19.35 10.65 -13.94
N VAL A 156 -20.12 11.33 -13.07
CA VAL A 156 -19.57 11.99 -11.86
C VAL A 156 -18.95 10.98 -10.90
N THR A 157 -19.61 9.85 -10.67
CA THR A 157 -19.08 8.78 -9.83
C THR A 157 -17.78 8.24 -10.39
N GLN A 158 -17.74 7.93 -11.70
CA GLN A 158 -16.52 7.46 -12.36
C GLN A 158 -15.38 8.49 -12.28
N GLN A 159 -15.69 9.77 -12.41
CA GLN A 159 -14.70 10.84 -12.28
C GLN A 159 -14.11 10.87 -10.87
N HIS A 160 -14.93 10.85 -9.82
CA HIS A 160 -14.44 10.84 -8.44
C HIS A 160 -13.56 9.63 -8.12
N TRP A 161 -13.95 8.43 -8.58
CA TRP A 161 -13.12 7.24 -8.44
C TRP A 161 -11.80 7.36 -9.21
N GLY A 162 -11.84 7.92 -10.41
CA GLY A 162 -10.65 8.15 -11.24
C GLY A 162 -9.68 9.17 -10.64
N GLU A 163 -10.19 10.24 -10.04
CA GLU A 163 -9.39 11.25 -9.34
C GLU A 163 -8.75 10.65 -8.09
N ALA A 164 -9.54 9.97 -7.26
CA ALA A 164 -9.04 9.30 -6.06
C ALA A 164 -7.90 8.32 -6.38
N THR A 165 -8.05 7.51 -7.42
CA THR A 165 -7.03 6.56 -7.86
C THR A 165 -5.76 7.25 -8.35
N ARG A 166 -5.91 8.30 -9.17
CA ARG A 166 -4.78 9.04 -9.75
C ARG A 166 -3.90 9.65 -8.68
N ASP A 167 -4.50 10.26 -7.66
CA ASP A 167 -3.79 10.89 -6.56
C ASP A 167 -2.97 9.87 -5.76
N LEU A 168 -3.56 8.71 -5.45
CA LEU A 168 -2.90 7.63 -4.72
C LEU A 168 -1.71 7.04 -5.51
N VAL A 169 -1.92 6.76 -6.80
CA VAL A 169 -0.85 6.24 -7.67
C VAL A 169 0.27 7.28 -7.82
N SER A 170 -0.08 8.55 -7.96
CA SER A 170 0.91 9.63 -8.02
C SER A 170 1.73 9.73 -6.73
N ALA A 171 1.09 9.63 -5.56
CA ALA A 171 1.78 9.63 -4.27
C ALA A 171 2.78 8.46 -4.15
N LEU A 172 2.40 7.26 -4.61
CA LEU A 172 3.30 6.09 -4.64
C LEU A 172 4.53 6.30 -5.53
N LEU A 173 4.35 6.90 -6.72
CA LEU A 173 5.43 7.11 -7.68
C LEU A 173 6.41 8.22 -7.26
N VAL A 174 5.94 9.20 -6.49
CA VAL A 174 6.80 10.28 -5.95
C VAL A 174 7.57 9.86 -4.69
N GLY A 175 7.39 8.62 -4.22
CA GLY A 175 8.11 8.07 -3.08
C GLY A 175 7.36 8.12 -1.76
N GLY A 176 6.04 8.31 -1.80
CA GLY A 176 5.19 8.21 -0.62
C GLY A 176 5.26 6.85 0.07
N SER A 177 5.02 6.84 1.37
CA SER A 177 4.95 5.61 2.17
C SER A 177 3.78 4.74 1.72
N GLU A 178 4.03 3.46 1.48
CA GLU A 178 2.97 2.50 1.14
C GLU A 178 1.87 2.45 2.20
N ALA A 179 2.25 2.50 3.48
CA ALA A 179 1.29 2.48 4.59
C ALA A 179 0.38 3.73 4.60
N GLU A 180 0.92 4.92 4.31
CA GLU A 180 0.14 6.15 4.20
C GLU A 180 -0.83 6.10 3.03
N VAL A 181 -0.38 5.62 1.86
CA VAL A 181 -1.24 5.49 0.68
C VAL A 181 -2.35 4.47 0.89
N LEU A 182 -2.08 3.33 1.54
CA LEU A 182 -3.10 2.34 1.87
C LEU A 182 -4.11 2.89 2.89
N SER A 183 -3.67 3.70 3.86
CA SER A 183 -4.56 4.40 4.79
C SER A 183 -5.46 5.41 4.06
N ASP A 184 -4.88 6.24 3.19
CA ASP A 184 -5.65 7.21 2.39
C ASP A 184 -6.63 6.50 1.43
N ALA A 185 -6.27 5.32 0.91
CA ALA A 185 -7.13 4.51 0.05
C ALA A 185 -8.41 4.05 0.77
N VAL A 186 -8.32 3.56 2.01
CA VAL A 186 -9.51 3.16 2.77
C VAL A 186 -10.37 4.34 3.17
N ASP A 187 -9.79 5.49 3.52
CA ASP A 187 -10.51 6.72 3.82
C ASP A 187 -11.29 7.24 2.60
N ARG A 188 -10.67 7.22 1.41
CA ARG A 188 -11.34 7.58 0.15
C ARG A 188 -12.47 6.63 -0.21
N VAL A 189 -12.26 5.32 -0.02
CA VAL A 189 -13.34 4.33 -0.24
C VAL A 189 -14.52 4.63 0.67
N LEU A 190 -14.33 4.92 1.95
CA LEU A 190 -15.41 5.30 2.86
C LEU A 190 -16.14 6.56 2.39
N SER A 191 -15.39 7.59 2.00
CA SER A 191 -15.98 8.86 1.53
C SER A 191 -16.80 8.71 0.24
N LEU A 192 -16.36 7.82 -0.67
CA LEU A 192 -17.02 7.58 -1.96
C LEU A 192 -18.19 6.61 -1.85
N THR A 193 -18.18 5.69 -0.88
CA THR A 193 -19.21 4.67 -0.73
C THR A 193 -20.22 4.96 0.38
N GLY A 194 -19.89 5.82 1.34
CA GLY A 194 -20.69 5.99 2.54
C GLY A 194 -20.76 4.73 3.41
N ALA A 195 -19.87 3.77 3.22
CA ALA A 195 -19.79 2.53 3.97
C ALA A 195 -19.44 2.78 5.45
N ALA A 196 -19.82 1.86 6.33
CA ALA A 196 -19.54 1.99 7.76
C ALA A 196 -18.11 1.57 8.13
N GLY A 197 -17.39 0.86 7.25
CA GLY A 197 -16.00 0.47 7.45
C GLY A 197 -15.34 -0.03 6.19
N ALA A 198 -14.03 0.20 6.08
CA ALA A 198 -13.19 -0.39 5.04
C ALA A 198 -11.83 -0.76 5.63
N HIS A 199 -11.24 -1.84 5.15
CA HIS A 199 -9.88 -2.21 5.51
C HIS A 199 -9.18 -2.93 4.36
N ILE A 200 -7.85 -2.85 4.36
CA ILE A 200 -6.99 -3.58 3.43
C ILE A 200 -6.16 -4.57 4.23
N ALA A 201 -6.12 -5.82 3.78
CA ALA A 201 -5.26 -6.84 4.35
C ALA A 201 -4.29 -7.38 3.30
N GLN A 202 -3.04 -7.60 3.72
CA GLN A 202 -1.94 -8.09 2.88
C GLN A 202 -1.40 -9.42 3.42
N PRO A 203 -0.90 -10.31 2.55
CA PRO A 203 -0.23 -11.54 2.97
C PRO A 203 1.04 -11.26 3.76
N ARG A 204 1.19 -11.88 4.94
CA ARG A 204 2.43 -11.92 5.73
C ARG A 204 2.73 -13.37 6.10
N GLY A 205 3.57 -14.01 5.32
CA GLY A 205 3.83 -15.43 5.42
C GLY A 205 2.58 -16.27 5.05
N ARG A 206 1.99 -16.97 6.02
CA ARG A 206 0.75 -17.75 5.82
C ARG A 206 -0.51 -17.01 6.24
N ASP A 207 -0.35 -15.84 6.85
CA ASP A 207 -1.44 -15.07 7.43
C ASP A 207 -1.81 -13.88 6.54
N LEU A 208 -3.06 -13.47 6.63
CA LEU A 208 -3.58 -12.27 5.99
C LEU A 208 -3.78 -11.21 7.08
N VAL A 209 -2.96 -10.18 7.08
CA VAL A 209 -2.91 -9.17 8.15
C VAL A 209 -3.47 -7.84 7.67
N VAL A 210 -4.34 -7.23 8.44
CA VAL A 210 -4.88 -5.89 8.17
C VAL A 210 -3.76 -4.86 8.30
N VAL A 211 -3.50 -4.13 7.22
CA VAL A 211 -2.43 -3.11 7.14
C VAL A 211 -2.97 -1.68 7.13
N ALA A 212 -4.23 -1.48 6.71
CA ALA A 212 -4.92 -0.20 6.74
C ALA A 212 -6.40 -0.40 7.06
N ALA A 213 -7.01 0.49 7.83
CA ALA A 213 -8.39 0.38 8.24
C ALA A 213 -8.99 1.76 8.55
N ALA A 214 -10.26 1.97 8.19
CA ALA A 214 -11.01 3.17 8.49
C ALA A 214 -12.50 2.85 8.74
N GLY A 215 -13.15 3.63 9.60
CA GLY A 215 -14.55 3.49 9.97
C GLY A 215 -14.81 2.50 11.12
N PRO A 216 -15.99 2.62 11.78
CA PRO A 216 -16.30 1.87 13.00
C PRO A 216 -16.53 0.37 12.80
N ARG A 217 -16.78 -0.08 11.55
CA ARG A 217 -16.98 -1.50 11.21
C ARG A 217 -15.77 -2.14 10.52
N ALA A 218 -14.64 -1.43 10.42
CA ALA A 218 -13.41 -2.00 9.91
C ALA A 218 -12.73 -2.92 10.93
N ALA A 219 -12.06 -3.96 10.45
CA ALA A 219 -11.15 -4.73 11.30
C ALA A 219 -9.92 -3.87 11.66
N ALA A 220 -9.47 -3.92 12.91
CA ALA A 220 -8.34 -3.10 13.37
C ALA A 220 -7.03 -3.49 12.68
N VAL A 221 -6.14 -2.51 12.47
CA VAL A 221 -4.80 -2.75 11.93
C VAL A 221 -4.04 -3.75 12.82
N GLY A 222 -3.37 -4.71 12.21
CA GLY A 222 -2.69 -5.82 12.87
C GLY A 222 -3.55 -7.06 13.09
N THR A 223 -4.87 -6.99 12.87
CA THR A 223 -5.75 -8.16 12.96
C THR A 223 -5.40 -9.18 11.89
N VAL A 224 -5.33 -10.46 12.28
CA VAL A 224 -5.18 -11.58 11.35
C VAL A 224 -6.56 -12.04 10.90
N LEU A 225 -6.82 -11.94 9.60
CA LEU A 225 -8.06 -12.42 9.00
C LEU A 225 -7.98 -13.92 8.77
N SER A 226 -8.88 -14.66 9.41
CA SER A 226 -8.93 -16.13 9.34
C SER A 226 -10.08 -16.67 8.50
N ASP A 227 -10.89 -15.77 7.95
CA ASP A 227 -12.11 -16.13 7.27
C ASP A 227 -11.82 -16.76 5.89
N ALA A 228 -12.60 -17.80 5.56
CA ALA A 228 -12.41 -18.59 4.33
C ALA A 228 -12.73 -17.77 3.07
N GLU A 229 -13.67 -16.83 3.14
CA GLU A 229 -14.11 -15.98 2.05
C GLU A 229 -13.01 -15.00 1.62
N THR A 230 -12.39 -14.33 2.58
CA THR A 230 -11.28 -13.41 2.33
C THR A 230 -10.07 -14.11 1.72
N ARG A 231 -9.80 -15.36 2.14
CA ARG A 231 -8.74 -16.19 1.55
C ARG A 231 -9.10 -16.70 0.15
N ALA A 232 -10.38 -17.05 -0.08
CA ALA A 232 -10.85 -17.48 -1.39
C ALA A 232 -10.76 -16.33 -2.41
N THR A 233 -11.03 -15.09 -2.00
CA THR A 233 -10.93 -13.90 -2.85
C THR A 233 -9.49 -13.59 -3.26
N LEU A 234 -8.49 -13.90 -2.43
CA LEU A 234 -7.07 -13.84 -2.82
C LEU A 234 -6.73 -14.81 -3.96
N ALA A 235 -7.41 -15.94 -4.04
CA ALA A 235 -7.14 -17.02 -4.99
C ALA A 235 -8.05 -17.00 -6.22
N ALA A 236 -9.16 -16.25 -6.21
CA ALA A 236 -10.21 -16.28 -7.21
C ALA A 236 -10.51 -14.89 -7.79
N ALA A 237 -11.24 -14.88 -8.91
CA ALA A 237 -11.84 -13.67 -9.49
C ALA A 237 -12.79 -12.99 -8.47
N PRO A 238 -13.04 -11.67 -8.60
CA PRO A 238 -13.91 -10.94 -7.69
C PRO A 238 -15.29 -11.62 -7.61
N THR A 239 -15.71 -11.91 -6.40
CA THR A 239 -17.05 -12.42 -6.13
C THR A 239 -18.05 -11.27 -6.18
N GLU A 240 -19.20 -11.46 -6.82
CA GLU A 240 -20.30 -10.48 -6.70
C GLU A 240 -20.68 -10.35 -5.22
N PRO A 241 -21.00 -9.12 -4.75
CA PRO A 241 -21.34 -8.90 -3.37
C PRO A 241 -22.53 -9.78 -2.99
N ASP A 242 -22.42 -10.51 -1.89
CA ASP A 242 -23.55 -11.16 -1.28
C ASP A 242 -24.43 -10.09 -0.62
N PRO A 243 -25.65 -9.84 -1.13
CA PRO A 243 -26.55 -8.84 -0.55
C PRO A 243 -26.91 -9.14 0.92
N ALA A 244 -26.83 -10.41 1.32
CA ALA A 244 -27.11 -10.85 2.68
C ALA A 244 -25.96 -10.59 3.64
N ALA A 245 -24.71 -10.54 3.16
CA ALA A 245 -23.53 -10.40 4.00
C ALA A 245 -23.19 -8.94 4.34
N ASN A 246 -23.80 -7.96 3.66
CA ASN A 246 -23.59 -6.53 3.82
C ASN A 246 -22.11 -6.10 3.79
N HIS A 247 -21.28 -6.83 3.03
CA HIS A 247 -19.90 -6.50 2.77
C HIS A 247 -19.49 -6.89 1.32
N VAL A 248 -18.46 -6.22 0.83
CA VAL A 248 -17.85 -6.47 -0.49
C VAL A 248 -16.36 -6.73 -0.29
N VAL A 249 -15.87 -7.82 -0.86
CA VAL A 249 -14.44 -8.16 -0.85
C VAL A 249 -13.92 -8.10 -2.28
N VAL A 250 -12.88 -7.29 -2.50
CA VAL A 250 -12.22 -7.17 -3.82
C VAL A 250 -10.73 -7.44 -3.71
N PRO A 251 -10.14 -8.20 -4.65
CA PRO A 251 -8.70 -8.45 -4.65
C PRO A 251 -7.93 -7.21 -5.12
N LEU A 252 -6.80 -6.94 -4.47
CA LEU A 252 -5.78 -6.02 -4.93
C LEU A 252 -4.84 -6.79 -5.87
N SER A 253 -5.21 -6.92 -7.14
CA SER A 253 -4.43 -7.68 -8.14
C SER A 253 -4.14 -6.84 -9.37
N ALA A 254 -2.90 -6.91 -9.87
CA ALA A 254 -2.44 -6.28 -11.09
C ALA A 254 -2.45 -7.31 -12.24
N GLY A 255 -3.60 -7.48 -12.92
CA GLY A 255 -3.71 -8.19 -14.19
C GLY A 255 -3.08 -9.59 -14.24
N GLY A 256 -3.66 -10.59 -13.57
CA GLY A 256 -3.24 -12.01 -13.69
C GLY A 256 -2.07 -12.43 -12.79
N HIS A 257 -1.54 -11.54 -11.99
CA HIS A 257 -0.53 -11.84 -10.98
C HIS A 257 -1.19 -12.19 -9.64
N GLN A 258 -0.42 -12.84 -8.75
CA GLN A 258 -0.87 -13.12 -7.39
C GLN A 258 -1.34 -11.82 -6.72
N ALA A 259 -2.51 -11.86 -6.06
CA ALA A 259 -3.06 -10.69 -5.40
C ALA A 259 -2.10 -10.18 -4.30
N LEU A 260 -1.85 -8.88 -4.28
CA LEU A 260 -1.06 -8.20 -3.26
C LEU A 260 -1.78 -8.13 -1.92
N GLY A 261 -3.11 -8.36 -1.93
CA GLY A 261 -3.96 -8.29 -0.77
C GLY A 261 -5.43 -8.28 -1.15
N VAL A 262 -6.27 -7.97 -0.20
CA VAL A 262 -7.71 -7.79 -0.38
C VAL A 262 -8.16 -6.49 0.27
N MET A 263 -9.16 -5.85 -0.33
CA MET A 263 -9.89 -4.75 0.25
C MET A 263 -11.29 -5.25 0.64
N VAL A 264 -11.68 -4.99 1.86
CA VAL A 264 -13.00 -5.35 2.42
C VAL A 264 -13.74 -4.08 2.78
N VAL A 265 -14.96 -3.93 2.29
CA VAL A 265 -15.84 -2.79 2.58
C VAL A 265 -17.10 -3.33 3.25
N THR A 266 -17.45 -2.80 4.42
CA THR A 266 -18.54 -3.31 5.27
C THR A 266 -19.58 -2.24 5.58
N GLY A 267 -20.83 -2.66 5.72
CA GLY A 267 -21.92 -1.73 6.04
C GLY A 267 -22.24 -0.75 4.90
N LEU A 268 -22.30 -1.28 3.68
CA LEU A 268 -22.72 -0.51 2.50
C LEU A 268 -24.18 -0.10 2.63
N PRO A 269 -24.55 1.15 2.24
CA PRO A 269 -25.95 1.55 2.10
C PRO A 269 -26.68 0.66 1.10
N ALA A 270 -27.93 0.24 1.41
CA ALA A 270 -28.72 -0.66 0.57
C ALA A 270 -29.00 -0.08 -0.84
N GLU A 271 -28.93 1.24 -0.98
CA GLU A 271 -29.22 1.98 -2.23
C GLU A 271 -28.05 1.97 -3.23
N LEU A 272 -26.85 1.55 -2.82
CA LEU A 272 -25.64 1.50 -3.66
C LEU A 272 -25.57 0.24 -4.53
N GLY A 273 -26.59 -0.03 -5.33
CA GLY A 273 -26.52 -1.04 -6.38
C GLY A 273 -25.40 -0.72 -7.38
N GLY A 274 -24.52 -1.70 -7.68
CA GLY A 274 -23.51 -1.56 -8.72
C GLY A 274 -22.17 -0.96 -8.27
N ILE A 275 -21.90 -0.80 -6.96
CA ILE A 275 -20.63 -0.28 -6.41
C ILE A 275 -19.44 -1.22 -6.67
N SER A 276 -19.70 -2.51 -6.88
CA SER A 276 -18.66 -3.53 -7.02
C SER A 276 -17.71 -3.26 -8.19
N ALA A 277 -18.23 -2.81 -9.32
CA ALA A 277 -17.43 -2.54 -10.51
C ALA A 277 -16.47 -1.33 -10.33
N PRO A 278 -16.91 -0.14 -9.85
CA PRO A 278 -16.01 0.95 -9.52
C PRO A 278 -14.98 0.60 -8.44
N LEU A 279 -15.38 -0.14 -7.40
CA LEU A 279 -14.48 -0.55 -6.33
C LEU A 279 -13.42 -1.54 -6.82
N LEU A 280 -13.81 -2.46 -7.71
CA LEU A 280 -12.87 -3.40 -8.33
C LEU A 280 -11.86 -2.66 -9.23
N ASP A 281 -12.30 -1.73 -10.07
CA ASP A 281 -11.42 -0.92 -10.93
C ASP A 281 -10.44 -0.10 -10.07
N PHE A 282 -10.92 0.51 -8.99
CA PHE A 282 -10.10 1.21 -8.01
C PHE A 282 -9.04 0.30 -7.39
N ALA A 283 -9.44 -0.87 -6.88
CA ALA A 283 -8.54 -1.84 -6.26
C ALA A 283 -7.48 -2.36 -7.25
N GLN A 284 -7.88 -2.64 -8.50
CA GLN A 284 -6.95 -3.07 -9.55
C GLN A 284 -5.92 -1.99 -9.90
N ARG A 285 -6.35 -0.74 -10.06
CA ARG A 285 -5.45 0.39 -10.36
C ARG A 285 -4.50 0.69 -9.19
N LEU A 286 -4.99 0.61 -7.96
CA LEU A 286 -4.17 0.73 -6.77
C LEU A 286 -3.09 -0.37 -6.73
N ALA A 287 -3.46 -1.62 -7.03
CA ALA A 287 -2.53 -2.74 -7.10
C ALA A 287 -1.47 -2.55 -8.21
N VAL A 288 -1.86 -2.06 -9.38
CA VAL A 288 -0.91 -1.70 -10.46
C VAL A 288 0.06 -0.63 -9.98
N GLY A 289 -0.43 0.43 -9.30
CA GLY A 289 0.41 1.48 -8.75
C GLY A 289 1.40 0.96 -7.69
N LEU A 290 0.95 0.11 -6.77
CA LEU A 290 1.79 -0.53 -5.76
C LEU A 290 2.88 -1.40 -6.40
N THR A 291 2.52 -2.21 -7.40
CA THR A 291 3.49 -3.05 -8.13
C THR A 291 4.51 -2.21 -8.88
N ALA A 292 4.08 -1.16 -9.57
CA ALA A 292 4.97 -0.26 -10.29
C ALA A 292 5.94 0.46 -9.34
N ALA A 293 5.45 0.97 -8.21
CA ALA A 293 6.27 1.65 -7.22
C ALA A 293 7.28 0.72 -6.55
N SER A 294 6.91 -0.54 -6.26
CA SER A 294 7.82 -1.54 -5.70
C SER A 294 8.91 -1.92 -6.72
N SER A 295 8.54 -2.14 -7.98
CA SER A 295 9.49 -2.44 -9.06
C SER A 295 10.47 -1.29 -9.30
N HIS A 296 9.98 -0.04 -9.27
CA HIS A 296 10.83 1.14 -9.42
C HIS A 296 11.83 1.29 -8.27
N ARG A 297 11.40 1.04 -7.03
CA ARG A 297 12.28 1.05 -5.85
C ARG A 297 13.36 -0.03 -5.92
N GLU A 298 13.00 -1.24 -6.36
CA GLU A 298 13.96 -2.33 -6.52
C GLU A 298 14.96 -2.04 -7.65
N GLN A 299 14.49 -1.49 -8.78
CA GLN A 299 15.38 -1.10 -9.87
C GLN A 299 16.37 -0.01 -9.44
N ALA A 300 15.90 1.03 -8.74
CA ALA A 300 16.77 2.08 -8.19
C ALA A 300 17.81 1.52 -7.20
N ARG A 301 17.44 0.48 -6.43
CA ARG A 301 18.36 -0.23 -5.53
C ARG A 301 19.41 -1.01 -6.31
N ILE A 302 19.02 -1.71 -7.38
CA ILE A 302 19.94 -2.44 -8.25
C ILE A 302 20.92 -1.47 -8.92
N ASP A 303 20.42 -0.39 -9.51
CA ASP A 303 21.24 0.63 -10.16
C ASP A 303 22.28 1.24 -9.21
N LEU A 304 21.88 1.49 -7.95
CA LEU A 304 22.79 1.97 -6.91
C LEU A 304 23.91 0.96 -6.59
N LEU A 305 23.57 -0.33 -6.53
CA LEU A 305 24.54 -1.40 -6.28
C LEU A 305 25.51 -1.56 -7.46
N GLU A 306 25.01 -1.52 -8.70
CA GLU A 306 25.83 -1.57 -9.90
C GLU A 306 26.80 -0.38 -10.02
N ASP A 307 26.34 0.83 -9.66
CA ASP A 307 27.18 2.02 -9.62
C ASP A 307 28.32 1.89 -8.59
N ARG A 308 27.99 1.37 -7.39
CA ARG A 308 29.00 1.10 -6.34
C ARG A 308 30.05 0.11 -6.81
N ASP A 309 29.64 -1.00 -7.43
CA ASP A 309 30.54 -2.01 -7.94
C ASP A 309 31.41 -1.48 -9.11
N ARG A 310 30.87 -0.60 -9.95
CA ARG A 310 31.62 0.06 -11.00
C ARG A 310 32.67 0.99 -10.41
N ILE A 311 32.30 1.87 -9.47
CA ILE A 311 33.22 2.79 -8.79
C ILE A 311 34.35 2.01 -8.10
N ALA A 312 34.03 0.90 -7.42
CA ALA A 312 35.02 0.08 -6.74
C ALA A 312 36.05 -0.53 -7.72
N ARG A 313 35.58 -1.02 -8.88
CA ARG A 313 36.48 -1.55 -9.93
C ARG A 313 37.33 -0.45 -10.56
N ASP A 314 36.76 0.69 -10.90
CA ASP A 314 37.47 1.82 -11.48
C ASP A 314 38.57 2.35 -10.53
N MET A 315 38.29 2.43 -9.24
CA MET A 315 39.26 2.82 -8.21
C MET A 315 40.38 1.79 -8.08
N HIS A 316 40.03 0.50 -8.10
CA HIS A 316 41.05 -0.56 -8.03
C HIS A 316 41.97 -0.54 -9.25
N ASP A 317 41.40 -0.48 -10.47
CA ASP A 317 42.17 -0.67 -11.71
C ASP A 317 42.93 0.60 -12.13
N HIS A 318 42.43 1.77 -11.81
CA HIS A 318 43.08 3.01 -12.26
C HIS A 318 43.83 3.72 -11.13
N VAL A 319 43.28 3.81 -9.92
CA VAL A 319 43.88 4.61 -8.85
C VAL A 319 44.92 3.79 -8.09
N ILE A 320 44.53 2.62 -7.59
CA ILE A 320 45.43 1.77 -6.78
C ILE A 320 46.62 1.31 -7.61
N GLN A 321 46.39 0.87 -8.87
CA GLN A 321 47.48 0.45 -9.74
C GLN A 321 48.46 1.57 -10.08
N ARG A 322 47.98 2.82 -10.28
CA ARG A 322 48.87 3.97 -10.50
C ARG A 322 49.67 4.34 -9.27
N LEU A 323 49.05 4.35 -8.11
CA LEU A 323 49.74 4.61 -6.85
C LEU A 323 50.81 3.54 -6.57
N PHE A 324 50.50 2.28 -6.82
CA PHE A 324 51.44 1.18 -6.67
C PHE A 324 52.64 1.31 -7.61
N ALA A 325 52.40 1.66 -8.89
CA ALA A 325 53.47 1.90 -9.85
C ALA A 325 54.35 3.12 -9.46
N THR A 326 53.73 4.16 -8.88
CA THR A 326 54.45 5.33 -8.36
C THR A 326 55.32 4.97 -7.16
N GLY A 327 54.80 4.15 -6.22
CA GLY A 327 55.57 3.63 -5.08
C GLY A 327 56.77 2.82 -5.50
N LEU A 328 56.61 1.90 -6.49
CA LEU A 328 57.72 1.14 -7.07
C LEU A 328 58.79 2.02 -7.72
N SER A 329 58.37 3.05 -8.43
CA SER A 329 59.28 4.02 -9.07
C SER A 329 60.08 4.81 -8.01
N LEU A 330 59.44 5.24 -6.96
CA LEU A 330 60.10 5.92 -5.82
C LEU A 330 61.09 4.98 -5.10
N GLN A 331 60.70 3.71 -4.82
CA GLN A 331 61.60 2.73 -4.28
C GLN A 331 62.84 2.47 -5.12
N SER A 332 62.65 2.43 -6.45
CA SER A 332 63.79 2.31 -7.39
C SER A 332 64.68 3.54 -7.32
N ALA A 333 64.14 4.75 -7.22
CA ALA A 333 64.91 5.98 -7.08
C ALA A 333 65.66 6.06 -5.74
N SER A 334 65.09 5.58 -4.64
CA SER A 334 65.74 5.46 -3.34
C SER A 334 67.00 4.62 -3.38
N ARG A 335 66.98 3.52 -4.17
CA ARG A 335 68.15 2.62 -4.33
C ARG A 335 69.28 3.23 -5.21
N LEU A 336 68.95 4.18 -6.06
CA LEU A 336 69.90 4.80 -6.97
C LEU A 336 70.53 6.07 -6.39
N THR A 337 69.99 6.68 -5.36
CA THR A 337 70.54 7.87 -4.72
C THR A 337 71.57 7.51 -3.63
N SER A 338 72.71 8.20 -3.65
CA SER A 338 73.78 8.11 -2.65
C SER A 338 73.64 9.17 -1.54
N GLU A 339 72.75 10.15 -1.70
CA GLU A 339 72.52 11.24 -0.75
C GLU A 339 71.57 10.78 0.39
N PRO A 340 72.01 10.72 1.64
CA PRO A 340 71.20 10.19 2.75
C PRO A 340 69.87 10.95 2.95
N THR A 341 69.91 12.28 2.86
CA THR A 341 68.71 13.14 3.09
C THR A 341 67.67 12.96 1.98
N ALA A 342 68.12 12.72 0.76
CA ALA A 342 67.25 12.43 -0.40
C ALA A 342 66.59 11.04 -0.28
N ARG A 343 67.35 10.04 0.19
CA ARG A 343 66.85 8.71 0.44
C ARG A 343 65.75 8.68 1.50
N ASP A 344 65.99 9.35 2.64
CA ASP A 344 65.03 9.45 3.76
C ASP A 344 63.71 10.09 3.32
N ARG A 345 63.76 11.18 2.49
CA ARG A 345 62.59 11.82 1.92
C ARG A 345 61.82 10.94 0.94
N ILE A 346 62.51 10.12 0.15
CA ILE A 346 61.86 9.20 -0.79
C ILE A 346 61.21 8.07 -0.02
N GLU A 347 61.84 7.54 1.00
CA GLU A 347 61.26 6.50 1.84
C GLU A 347 60.01 7.00 2.56
N THR A 348 60.02 8.21 3.12
CA THR A 348 58.82 8.84 3.67
C THR A 348 57.67 8.96 2.63
N ALA A 349 57.99 9.35 1.40
CA ALA A 349 56.99 9.43 0.34
C ALA A 349 56.42 8.07 -0.09
N VAL A 350 57.22 7.01 -0.02
CA VAL A 350 56.76 5.61 -0.26
C VAL A 350 55.78 5.20 0.83
N ASP A 351 56.12 5.46 2.10
CA ASP A 351 55.24 5.15 3.24
C ASP A 351 53.91 5.92 3.15
N GLU A 352 53.92 7.18 2.71
CA GLU A 352 52.71 7.97 2.48
C GLU A 352 51.84 7.36 1.35
N VAL A 353 52.45 6.95 0.23
CA VAL A 353 51.72 6.28 -0.87
C VAL A 353 51.08 4.97 -0.41
N ASP A 354 51.81 4.16 0.35
CA ASP A 354 51.28 2.90 0.90
C ASP A 354 50.15 3.13 1.89
N ALA A 355 50.20 4.18 2.71
CA ALA A 355 49.13 4.59 3.60
C ALA A 355 47.88 5.01 2.83
N VAL A 356 48.03 5.80 1.74
CA VAL A 356 46.91 6.22 0.87
C VAL A 356 46.28 5.02 0.17
N ILE A 357 47.06 4.06 -0.34
CA ILE A 357 46.56 2.80 -0.91
C ILE A 357 45.72 2.05 0.10
N LYS A 358 46.18 1.96 1.33
CA LYS A 358 45.47 1.29 2.43
C LYS A 358 44.14 1.98 2.76
N ASP A 359 44.14 3.31 2.82
CA ASP A 359 42.94 4.10 3.09
C ASP A 359 41.89 4.00 1.98
N ILE A 360 42.33 4.04 0.70
CA ILE A 360 41.45 3.85 -0.45
C ILE A 360 40.84 2.45 -0.42
N ARG A 361 41.64 1.40 -0.18
CA ARG A 361 41.12 0.03 -0.02
C ARG A 361 40.08 -0.05 1.09
N HIS A 362 40.31 0.56 2.25
CA HIS A 362 39.35 0.60 3.34
C HIS A 362 38.06 1.30 2.93
N THR A 363 38.14 2.40 2.18
CA THR A 363 36.98 3.15 1.69
C THR A 363 36.18 2.34 0.68
N ILE A 364 36.83 1.67 -0.26
CA ILE A 364 36.20 0.79 -1.25
C ILE A 364 35.50 -0.39 -0.56
N PHE A 365 36.13 -1.00 0.45
CA PHE A 365 35.50 -2.07 1.23
C PHE A 365 34.30 -1.60 2.02
N ALA A 366 34.31 -0.37 2.53
CA ALA A 366 33.16 0.24 3.21
C ALA A 366 32.02 0.54 2.24
N LEU A 367 32.31 0.96 1.01
CA LEU A 367 31.32 1.19 -0.05
C LEU A 367 30.67 -0.11 -0.55
N ASN A 368 31.42 -1.23 -0.61
CA ASN A 368 30.91 -2.53 -1.05
C ASN A 368 30.09 -3.28 0.01
N ARG A 369 29.96 -2.74 1.22
CA ARG A 369 29.04 -3.28 2.22
C ARG A 369 27.61 -2.93 1.86
N ALA A 370 26.84 -3.93 1.43
CA ALA A 370 25.40 -3.83 1.37
C ALA A 370 24.86 -3.61 2.81
N PRO A 371 23.89 -2.71 3.02
CA PRO A 371 23.27 -2.47 4.33
C PRO A 371 22.47 -3.67 4.85
N ASP A 372 22.32 -4.73 4.06
CA ASP A 372 21.45 -5.86 4.36
C ASP A 372 22.21 -7.18 4.53
N SER A 373 22.08 -7.74 5.75
CA SER A 373 21.97 -9.18 6.03
C SER A 373 23.21 -10.06 6.05
N ARG A 374 24.36 -9.61 6.55
CA ARG A 374 25.18 -10.60 7.27
C ARG A 374 25.10 -10.26 8.76
N SER A 375 24.60 -11.19 9.57
CA SER A 375 24.64 -11.02 11.01
C SER A 375 26.09 -10.79 11.43
N LEU A 376 26.35 -9.92 12.40
CA LEU A 376 27.70 -9.67 12.94
C LEU A 376 28.44 -10.98 13.22
N ALA A 377 27.74 -12.02 13.67
CA ALA A 377 28.25 -13.36 13.88
C ALA A 377 28.81 -13.98 12.58
N ALA A 378 28.14 -13.83 11.45
CA ALA A 378 28.63 -14.36 10.17
C ALA A 378 29.88 -13.59 9.67
N GLU A 379 29.96 -12.28 9.92
CA GLU A 379 31.15 -11.49 9.56
C GLU A 379 32.36 -11.87 10.40
N VAL A 380 32.19 -12.06 11.70
CA VAL A 380 33.28 -12.55 12.58
C VAL A 380 33.75 -13.93 12.14
N THR A 381 32.85 -14.84 11.83
CA THR A 381 33.18 -16.18 11.31
C THR A 381 34.00 -16.07 10.02
N THR A 382 33.61 -15.23 9.09
CA THR A 382 34.34 -14.98 7.82
C THR A 382 35.76 -14.46 8.07
N ILE A 383 35.95 -13.56 9.07
CA ILE A 383 37.28 -13.06 9.44
C ILE A 383 38.15 -14.18 10.00
N CYS A 384 37.61 -15.03 10.87
CA CYS A 384 38.33 -16.17 11.44
C CYS A 384 38.71 -17.21 10.37
N GLU A 385 37.81 -17.53 9.46
CA GLU A 385 38.07 -18.42 8.33
C GLU A 385 39.14 -17.85 7.37
N GLY A 386 39.06 -16.54 7.07
CA GLY A 386 40.08 -15.87 6.26
C GLY A 386 41.46 -15.80 6.87
N ALA A 387 41.56 -15.84 8.19
CA ALA A 387 42.83 -15.81 8.91
C ALA A 387 43.61 -17.17 8.85
N VAL A 388 42.93 -18.26 8.52
CA VAL A 388 43.54 -19.61 8.47
C VAL A 388 44.79 -19.67 7.58
N VAL A 389 44.72 -19.00 6.41
CA VAL A 389 45.82 -18.97 5.44
C VAL A 389 47.06 -18.28 6.00
N SER A 390 46.87 -17.20 6.76
CA SER A 390 47.99 -16.43 7.34
C SER A 390 48.50 -17.01 8.66
N LEU A 391 47.67 -17.70 9.42
CA LEU A 391 48.01 -18.34 10.68
C LEU A 391 48.63 -19.74 10.47
N GLY A 392 48.21 -20.47 9.43
CA GLY A 392 48.55 -21.86 9.20
C GLY A 392 47.72 -22.87 10.01
N PHE A 393 46.76 -22.39 10.81
CA PHE A 393 45.80 -23.17 11.60
C PHE A 393 44.46 -22.41 11.74
N ALA A 394 43.39 -23.11 12.09
CA ALA A 394 42.10 -22.51 12.32
C ALA A 394 41.98 -21.93 13.75
N PRO A 395 41.72 -20.64 13.93
CA PRO A 395 41.44 -20.08 15.25
C PRO A 395 40.09 -20.57 15.78
N SER A 396 40.01 -20.86 17.09
CA SER A 396 38.75 -21.19 17.74
C SER A 396 37.92 -19.90 17.95
N LEU A 397 36.59 -19.99 17.70
CA LEU A 397 35.67 -18.87 17.87
C LEU A 397 34.58 -19.26 18.88
N THR A 398 34.44 -18.47 19.93
CA THR A 398 33.39 -18.61 20.93
C THR A 398 32.59 -17.30 21.01
N MET A 399 31.26 -17.38 20.82
CA MET A 399 30.34 -16.24 20.99
C MET A 399 29.36 -16.52 22.12
N ARG A 400 29.19 -15.59 23.05
CA ARG A 400 28.28 -15.68 24.20
C ARG A 400 27.37 -14.46 24.23
N GLY A 401 26.11 -14.66 24.52
CA GLY A 401 25.07 -13.61 24.49
C GLY A 401 24.51 -13.38 23.09
N ASN A 402 23.62 -12.40 22.95
CA ASN A 402 22.96 -12.09 21.68
C ASN A 402 23.79 -11.08 20.86
N VAL A 403 24.61 -11.58 19.96
CA VAL A 403 25.49 -10.76 19.11
C VAL A 403 24.69 -9.86 18.15
N ALA A 404 23.41 -10.16 17.90
CA ALA A 404 22.54 -9.33 17.08
C ALA A 404 22.13 -8.02 17.78
N ASP A 405 22.24 -7.95 19.11
CA ASP A 405 21.93 -6.74 19.89
C ASP A 405 23.07 -5.70 19.88
N VAL A 406 24.21 -6.02 19.27
CA VAL A 406 25.35 -5.11 19.19
C VAL A 406 25.04 -3.99 18.18
N PRO A 407 25.00 -2.72 18.60
CA PRO A 407 24.75 -1.59 17.71
C PRO A 407 25.78 -1.51 16.57
N GLU A 408 25.36 -1.08 15.41
CA GLU A 408 26.19 -1.02 14.19
C GLU A 408 27.49 -0.22 14.40
N TYR A 409 27.42 0.87 15.18
CA TYR A 409 28.58 1.70 15.51
C TYR A 409 29.62 0.98 16.38
N ILE A 410 29.23 -0.05 17.17
CA ILE A 410 30.16 -0.92 17.93
C ILE A 410 30.61 -2.11 17.07
N ALA A 411 29.73 -2.62 16.22
CA ALA A 411 30.03 -3.77 15.36
C ALA A 411 31.27 -3.52 14.47
N ALA A 412 31.37 -2.32 13.88
CA ALA A 412 32.53 -1.96 13.06
C ALA A 412 33.85 -1.98 13.85
N ASP A 413 33.84 -1.51 15.10
CA ASP A 413 35.04 -1.56 15.97
C ASP A 413 35.37 -2.97 16.42
N LEU A 414 34.36 -3.77 16.76
CA LEU A 414 34.53 -5.20 17.11
C LEU A 414 35.22 -5.98 15.98
N LEU A 415 34.75 -5.82 14.74
CA LEU A 415 35.33 -6.47 13.58
C LEU A 415 36.80 -6.02 13.33
N ALA A 416 37.09 -4.74 13.58
CA ALA A 416 38.44 -4.22 13.48
C ALA A 416 39.36 -4.83 14.52
N VAL A 417 38.87 -4.98 15.76
CA VAL A 417 39.62 -5.63 16.86
C VAL A 417 39.96 -7.10 16.54
N VAL A 418 38.98 -7.87 16.09
CA VAL A 418 39.18 -9.28 15.71
C VAL A 418 40.19 -9.39 14.58
N ARG A 419 40.08 -8.57 13.54
CA ARG A 419 40.96 -8.57 12.37
C ARG A 419 42.40 -8.21 12.77
N GLU A 420 42.58 -7.14 13.52
CA GLU A 420 43.90 -6.68 13.96
C GLU A 420 44.52 -7.69 14.95
N GLY A 421 43.71 -8.24 15.89
CA GLY A 421 44.18 -9.27 16.83
C GLY A 421 44.73 -10.50 16.12
N LEU A 422 43.95 -11.07 15.17
CA LEU A 422 44.39 -12.24 14.39
C LEU A 422 45.59 -11.91 13.46
N SER A 423 45.64 -10.70 12.89
CA SER A 423 46.78 -10.23 12.10
C SER A 423 48.07 -10.14 12.94
N ASN A 424 47.97 -9.69 14.20
CA ASN A 424 49.10 -9.62 15.12
C ASN A 424 49.59 -11.02 15.53
N VAL A 425 48.67 -11.96 15.76
CA VAL A 425 49.01 -13.36 15.99
C VAL A 425 49.80 -13.92 14.81
N ALA A 426 49.30 -13.74 13.58
CA ALA A 426 49.96 -14.26 12.38
C ALA A 426 51.36 -13.66 12.14
N ARG A 427 51.57 -12.38 12.44
CA ARG A 427 52.84 -11.69 12.18
C ARG A 427 53.86 -11.83 13.27
N HIS A 428 53.40 -11.93 14.53
CA HIS A 428 54.32 -11.71 15.67
C HIS A 428 54.36 -12.88 16.67
N ALA A 429 53.27 -13.67 16.80
CA ALA A 429 53.18 -14.61 17.91
C ALA A 429 53.93 -15.94 17.70
N ARG A 430 54.13 -16.38 16.45
CA ARG A 430 54.60 -17.77 16.16
C ARG A 430 53.77 -18.82 16.92
N ALA A 431 52.49 -18.57 17.04
CA ALA A 431 51.55 -19.39 17.78
C ALA A 431 51.21 -20.67 17.00
N SER A 432 50.78 -21.69 17.76
CA SER A 432 50.17 -22.90 17.21
C SER A 432 48.67 -22.95 17.42
N GLN A 433 48.12 -22.07 18.28
CA GLN A 433 46.70 -21.94 18.58
C GLN A 433 46.33 -20.47 18.81
N ALA A 434 45.13 -20.10 18.40
CA ALA A 434 44.53 -18.82 18.72
C ALA A 434 43.02 -18.99 19.04
N GLU A 435 42.56 -18.22 19.98
CA GLU A 435 41.15 -18.21 20.42
C GLU A 435 40.58 -16.79 20.33
N VAL A 436 39.40 -16.66 19.72
CA VAL A 436 38.60 -15.45 19.69
C VAL A 436 37.36 -15.67 20.52
N VAL A 437 37.15 -14.83 21.54
CA VAL A 437 35.97 -14.87 22.41
C VAL A 437 35.26 -13.54 22.31
N ILE A 438 33.95 -13.57 21.99
CA ILE A 438 33.07 -12.40 21.99
C ILE A 438 31.97 -12.63 23.00
N GLU A 439 31.84 -11.72 23.97
CA GLU A 439 30.81 -11.78 25.01
C GLU A 439 29.95 -10.50 24.95
N VAL A 440 28.64 -10.69 24.77
CA VAL A 440 27.66 -9.61 24.76
C VAL A 440 26.78 -9.79 25.99
N SER A 441 26.75 -8.78 26.83
CA SER A 441 25.85 -8.68 27.99
C SER A 441 24.98 -7.46 27.88
N ASP A 442 23.97 -7.30 28.72
CA ASP A 442 23.03 -6.14 28.71
C ASP A 442 23.73 -4.77 28.80
N SER A 443 24.95 -4.71 29.31
CA SER A 443 25.67 -3.45 29.58
C SER A 443 26.93 -3.25 28.76
N ARG A 444 27.53 -4.31 28.19
CA ARG A 444 28.85 -4.21 27.53
C ARG A 444 29.09 -5.30 26.50
N VAL A 445 30.01 -5.01 25.58
CA VAL A 445 30.61 -5.95 24.64
C VAL A 445 32.09 -6.17 25.04
N VAL A 446 32.54 -7.41 25.04
CA VAL A 446 33.92 -7.80 25.30
C VAL A 446 34.43 -8.63 24.13
N VAL A 447 35.62 -8.30 23.61
CA VAL A 447 36.33 -9.07 22.60
C VAL A 447 37.68 -9.46 23.17
N LYS A 448 37.99 -10.78 23.19
CA LYS A 448 39.26 -11.28 23.56
C LYS A 448 39.90 -12.08 22.43
N VAL A 449 41.16 -11.79 22.13
CA VAL A 449 41.99 -12.61 21.22
C VAL A 449 43.18 -13.10 22.00
N ARG A 450 43.32 -14.42 22.11
CA ARG A 450 44.39 -15.08 22.84
C ARG A 450 45.19 -15.95 21.90
N ASP A 451 46.50 -15.99 22.08
CA ASP A 451 47.45 -16.92 21.43
C ASP A 451 48.31 -17.69 22.46
N ASP A 452 48.94 -18.76 22.00
CA ASP A 452 49.90 -19.59 22.76
C ASP A 452 51.34 -19.31 22.32
N GLY A 453 51.63 -18.18 21.67
CA GLY A 453 52.92 -17.90 21.06
C GLY A 453 54.00 -17.39 22.01
N VAL A 454 55.00 -16.70 21.45
CA VAL A 454 56.20 -16.23 22.18
C VAL A 454 55.95 -15.04 23.13
N GLY A 455 54.74 -14.50 23.14
CA GLY A 455 54.37 -13.33 23.95
C GLY A 455 54.85 -11.99 23.37
N LEU A 456 54.73 -10.92 24.17
CA LEU A 456 55.01 -9.56 23.75
C LEU A 456 56.53 -9.25 23.84
N PRO A 457 57.17 -8.79 22.72
CA PRO A 457 58.53 -8.26 22.78
C PRO A 457 58.54 -6.93 23.56
N ALA A 458 59.66 -6.69 24.30
CA ALA A 458 59.81 -5.44 25.06
C ALA A 458 59.80 -4.16 24.21
N ASP A 459 60.12 -4.23 22.91
CA ASP A 459 60.26 -3.12 21.96
C ASP A 459 59.20 -3.16 20.84
N ALA A 460 58.01 -3.71 21.08
CA ALA A 460 56.96 -3.78 20.05
C ALA A 460 56.47 -2.38 19.62
N THR A 461 56.60 -2.07 18.33
CA THR A 461 55.98 -0.87 17.72
C THR A 461 54.45 -0.93 17.84
N ARG A 462 53.84 0.04 18.52
CA ARG A 462 52.48 0.01 19.04
C ARG A 462 51.41 0.60 18.09
N SER A 463 51.73 0.98 16.84
CA SER A 463 50.83 1.80 16.03
C SER A 463 49.44 1.21 15.79
N GLY A 464 49.29 -0.11 15.55
CA GLY A 464 48.01 -0.79 15.41
C GLY A 464 47.22 -0.88 16.74
N LEU A 465 47.93 -1.16 17.82
CA LEU A 465 47.38 -1.32 19.18
C LEU A 465 46.90 0.02 19.76
N ASP A 466 47.59 1.13 19.47
CA ASP A 466 47.19 2.46 19.88
C ASP A 466 45.84 2.90 19.23
N ASN A 467 45.56 2.42 18.02
CA ASN A 467 44.31 2.64 17.37
C ASN A 467 43.15 1.89 18.05
N LEU A 468 43.40 0.62 18.47
CA LEU A 468 42.40 -0.15 19.20
C LEU A 468 42.15 0.44 20.60
N ALA A 469 43.17 0.92 21.27
CA ALA A 469 43.07 1.62 22.56
C ALA A 469 42.25 2.92 22.43
N ARG A 470 42.51 3.73 21.42
CA ARG A 470 41.72 4.96 21.15
C ARG A 470 40.25 4.66 20.85
N ARG A 471 39.95 3.60 20.08
CA ARG A 471 38.58 3.18 19.79
C ARG A 471 37.86 2.74 21.07
N ALA A 472 38.51 2.00 21.98
CA ALA A 472 37.92 1.67 23.26
C ALA A 472 37.63 2.92 24.11
N SER A 473 38.64 3.79 24.26
CA SER A 473 38.55 5.00 25.10
C SER A 473 37.51 5.98 24.60
N SER A 474 37.37 6.18 23.26
CA SER A 474 36.36 7.09 22.67
C SER A 474 34.92 6.62 22.93
N ARG A 475 34.73 5.40 23.37
CA ARG A 475 33.43 4.84 23.73
C ARG A 475 33.25 4.60 25.25
N GLY A 476 34.14 5.15 26.06
CA GLY A 476 34.11 4.93 27.52
C GLY A 476 34.48 3.49 27.96
N GLY A 477 35.13 2.78 27.06
CA GLY A 477 35.62 1.41 27.31
C GLY A 477 37.10 1.34 27.66
N ARG A 478 37.65 0.14 27.69
CA ARG A 478 39.09 -0.10 27.96
C ARG A 478 39.69 -1.11 26.99
N PHE A 479 40.98 -0.99 26.80
CA PHE A 479 41.82 -1.91 26.05
C PHE A 479 43.02 -2.36 26.90
N GLU A 480 43.23 -3.64 26.97
CA GLU A 480 44.40 -4.22 27.68
C GLU A 480 45.08 -5.24 26.80
N LEU A 481 46.40 -5.24 26.84
CA LEU A 481 47.24 -6.24 26.23
C LEU A 481 48.17 -6.82 27.30
N ALA A 482 48.07 -8.11 27.56
CA ALA A 482 48.79 -8.76 28.63
C ALA A 482 49.45 -10.07 28.17
N ALA A 483 50.53 -10.48 28.83
CA ALA A 483 51.07 -11.83 28.66
C ALA A 483 50.11 -12.87 29.29
N ALA A 484 49.82 -13.94 28.56
CA ALA A 484 48.98 -15.02 29.08
C ALA A 484 49.74 -15.88 30.10
N THR A 485 49.06 -16.33 31.15
CA THR A 485 49.65 -17.13 32.26
C THR A 485 50.25 -18.46 31.80
N ALA A 486 49.80 -19.00 30.68
CA ALA A 486 50.27 -20.26 30.09
C ALA A 486 51.22 -20.06 28.90
N GLY A 487 51.73 -18.83 28.67
CA GLY A 487 52.49 -18.44 27.47
C GLY A 487 51.60 -17.77 26.43
N GLY A 488 52.17 -16.87 25.58
CA GLY A 488 51.46 -16.13 24.55
C GLY A 488 50.91 -14.78 25.01
N THR A 489 49.94 -14.22 24.25
CA THR A 489 49.38 -12.90 24.48
C THR A 489 47.87 -12.97 24.62
N VAL A 490 47.29 -12.07 25.42
CA VAL A 490 45.85 -11.83 25.50
C VAL A 490 45.60 -10.37 25.19
N LEU A 491 44.80 -10.11 24.14
CA LEU A 491 44.20 -8.83 23.83
C LEU A 491 42.78 -8.83 24.44
N ASP A 492 42.44 -7.85 25.27
CA ASP A 492 41.12 -7.67 25.87
C ASP A 492 40.62 -6.25 25.54
N TRP A 493 39.51 -6.20 24.79
CA TRP A 493 38.86 -4.96 24.38
C TRP A 493 37.41 -4.96 24.87
N GLN A 494 37.01 -3.91 25.59
CA GLN A 494 35.70 -3.81 26.21
C GLN A 494 35.10 -2.43 25.98
N VAL A 495 33.81 -2.40 25.62
CA VAL A 495 33.05 -1.13 25.48
C VAL A 495 31.63 -1.28 26.04
N PRO A 496 31.03 -0.23 26.61
CA PRO A 496 29.63 -0.24 27.01
C PRO A 496 28.71 -0.26 25.79
N LEU A 497 27.55 -0.95 25.92
CA LEU A 497 26.52 -0.97 24.88
C LEU A 497 25.75 0.35 24.77
N ALA A 498 25.56 1.06 25.89
CA ALA A 498 24.96 2.40 25.89
C ALA A 498 26.02 3.46 25.53
N PRO A 499 25.70 4.49 24.75
CA PRO A 499 26.60 5.62 24.57
C PRO A 499 26.89 6.29 25.92
N PRO A 500 28.11 6.85 26.12
CA PRO A 500 28.38 7.62 27.32
C PRO A 500 27.37 8.74 27.43
N THR A 501 26.65 8.80 28.54
CA THR A 501 25.83 9.96 28.91
C THR A 501 26.77 11.13 29.17
N ASP A 502 26.63 12.19 28.35
CA ASP A 502 27.26 13.50 28.60
C ASP A 502 26.84 14.10 29.94
#